data_05a4d79b7681897a4331d6cf76adb520
#
_entry.id   05a4d79b7681897a4331d6cf76adb520
#
_cell.length_a   1.000
_cell.length_b   1.000
_cell.length_c   1.000
_cell.angle_alpha   90.00
_cell.angle_beta   90.00
_cell.angle_gamma   90.00
#
_symmetry.space_group_name_H-M   'P 1'
#
loop_
_entity.id
_entity.type
_entity.pdbx_description
1 polymer ?
#
loop_
_entity_poly.entity_id
_entity_poly.type
_entity_poly.pdbx_seq_one_letter_code
_entity_poly.pdbx_strand_id
1 'polypeptide(L)'
;SKEIAPIYNEELHLADTLVVHHDVETNGISYLSLMFDLSDVPEEQLPYVGILQSVIGMIDTNNYAYGELFNEINMSTGGIGTSLEVYPNVTKVSEKEFKAAFEVKTKALYDKLPVAFQMIRELLMESKFEDEKRLEEILALLKSRLQMKFQSSGHMTAVLRAMSYRSPMSQFKDLTNGIAFYEKVCQIADYFEEEKAALIMNLKKLSEQIFRADNMIISCTSRKEGLEELEKLIRELKNGIYQGTADHTPCILHCEKKNEGFQTASKVQYVARTGNFMEEGLDYTGALQILKVILSYDYLWQNIRVKGGAYGCMSNFNRIGDGYFVSYRDPNLEKTNEVYEGITEYLRNFDVDDRDMKKYIIGTISNMDVPMTPATKGERS
;
A
#
# COMPACT_ATOMS: atom_id res chain seq x y z
N SER A 1 -0.22 -19.39 26.07
CA SER A 1 -0.58 -18.94 24.72
C SER A 1 -1.97 -19.48 24.41
N LYS A 2 -2.96 -18.62 24.22
CA LYS A 2 -4.21 -19.03 23.56
C LYS A 2 -3.82 -19.35 22.12
N GLU A 3 -4.01 -20.60 21.71
CA GLU A 3 -3.95 -20.96 20.29
C GLU A 3 -4.97 -20.07 19.56
N ILE A 4 -4.47 -19.18 18.71
CA ILE A 4 -5.33 -18.43 17.80
C ILE A 4 -5.80 -19.48 16.79
N ALA A 5 -7.11 -19.75 16.77
CA ALA A 5 -7.68 -20.67 15.80
C ALA A 5 -7.26 -20.22 14.38
N PRO A 6 -6.75 -21.14 13.56
CA PRO A 6 -6.35 -20.78 12.20
C PRO A 6 -7.58 -20.26 11.45
N ILE A 7 -7.42 -19.18 10.71
CA ILE A 7 -8.45 -18.71 9.78
C ILE A 7 -8.37 -19.63 8.58
N TYR A 8 -9.44 -20.36 8.31
CA TYR A 8 -9.50 -21.25 7.16
C TYR A 8 -9.80 -20.41 5.92
N ASN A 9 -8.92 -20.52 4.94
CA ASN A 9 -9.10 -19.97 3.61
C ASN A 9 -9.59 -21.07 2.70
N GLU A 10 -10.61 -20.78 1.92
CA GLU A 10 -11.14 -21.67 0.89
C GLU A 10 -10.98 -21.00 -0.47
N GLU A 11 -10.31 -21.69 -1.39
CA GLU A 11 -10.22 -21.25 -2.78
C GLU A 11 -11.43 -21.79 -3.55
N LEU A 12 -12.22 -20.87 -4.08
CA LEU A 12 -13.40 -21.16 -4.88
C LEU A 12 -13.19 -20.65 -6.30
N HIS A 13 -13.79 -21.33 -7.27
CA HIS A 13 -13.86 -20.85 -8.65
C HIS A 13 -15.32 -20.52 -8.97
N LEU A 14 -15.64 -19.21 -8.97
CA LEU A 14 -16.98 -18.70 -9.23
C LEU A 14 -16.97 -17.89 -10.53
N ALA A 15 -17.78 -18.28 -11.51
CA ALA A 15 -17.83 -17.66 -12.83
C ALA A 15 -16.41 -17.52 -13.46
N ASP A 16 -15.60 -18.58 -13.42
CA ASP A 16 -14.20 -18.61 -13.90
C ASP A 16 -13.29 -17.54 -13.25
N THR A 17 -13.57 -17.20 -12.00
CA THR A 17 -12.78 -16.26 -11.20
C THR A 17 -12.35 -16.93 -9.91
N LEU A 18 -11.06 -16.81 -9.56
CA LEU A 18 -10.56 -17.24 -8.27
C LEU A 18 -11.12 -16.35 -7.17
N VAL A 19 -11.81 -16.96 -6.21
CA VAL A 19 -12.33 -16.30 -5.02
C VAL A 19 -11.67 -16.94 -3.80
N VAL A 20 -10.92 -16.16 -3.04
CA VAL A 20 -10.37 -16.59 -1.75
C VAL A 20 -11.38 -16.20 -0.68
N HIS A 21 -12.05 -17.19 -0.13
CA HIS A 21 -13.07 -17.01 0.93
C HIS A 21 -12.48 -17.23 2.31
N HIS A 22 -12.70 -16.29 3.20
CA HIS A 22 -12.34 -16.34 4.62
C HIS A 22 -13.63 -16.47 5.44
N ASP A 23 -13.90 -17.67 5.98
CA ASP A 23 -15.11 -17.92 6.80
C ASP A 23 -14.93 -17.31 8.18
N VAL A 24 -15.45 -16.13 8.37
CA VAL A 24 -15.38 -15.36 9.61
C VAL A 24 -16.77 -14.82 9.95
N GLU A 25 -17.10 -14.78 11.24
CA GLU A 25 -18.33 -14.12 11.70
C GLU A 25 -18.26 -12.62 11.44
N THR A 26 -19.20 -12.12 10.63
CA THR A 26 -19.23 -10.72 10.15
C THR A 26 -20.55 -10.01 10.37
N ASN A 27 -21.47 -10.65 11.11
CA ASN A 27 -22.83 -10.12 11.36
C ASN A 27 -23.59 -9.71 10.08
N GLY A 28 -23.54 -10.54 9.04
CA GLY A 28 -24.26 -10.30 7.78
C GLY A 28 -23.58 -9.31 6.81
N ILE A 29 -22.31 -8.97 7.06
CA ILE A 29 -21.53 -8.09 6.19
C ILE A 29 -20.54 -8.92 5.39
N SER A 30 -20.45 -8.68 4.07
CA SER A 30 -19.33 -9.11 3.24
C SER A 30 -18.29 -8.01 3.12
N TYR A 31 -17.03 -8.36 3.36
CA TYR A 31 -15.86 -7.54 3.06
C TYR A 31 -15.25 -8.08 1.77
N LEU A 32 -15.27 -7.29 0.72
CA LEU A 32 -14.81 -7.67 -0.61
C LEU A 32 -13.62 -6.84 -1.04
N SER A 33 -12.64 -7.50 -1.62
CA SER A 33 -11.56 -6.87 -2.38
C SER A 33 -11.49 -7.50 -3.78
N LEU A 34 -11.74 -6.69 -4.81
CA LEU A 34 -11.54 -7.07 -6.20
C LEU A 34 -10.12 -6.63 -6.56
N MET A 35 -9.25 -7.59 -6.86
CA MET A 35 -7.83 -7.36 -7.13
C MET A 35 -7.55 -7.55 -8.62
N PHE A 36 -7.12 -6.49 -9.30
CA PHE A 36 -6.70 -6.51 -10.69
C PHE A 36 -5.17 -6.49 -10.76
N ASP A 37 -4.57 -7.49 -11.40
CA ASP A 37 -3.11 -7.63 -11.49
C ASP A 37 -2.48 -6.48 -12.29
N LEU A 38 -1.36 -5.97 -11.81
CA LEU A 38 -0.57 -4.90 -12.41
C LEU A 38 0.77 -5.37 -12.98
N SER A 39 1.03 -6.68 -12.99
CA SER A 39 2.33 -7.24 -13.40
C SER A 39 2.73 -6.91 -14.84
N ASP A 40 1.75 -6.64 -15.71
CA ASP A 40 1.96 -6.32 -17.12
C ASP A 40 1.94 -4.81 -17.42
N VAL A 41 1.93 -3.96 -16.40
CA VAL A 41 2.01 -2.51 -16.56
C VAL A 41 3.48 -2.07 -16.61
N PRO A 42 3.97 -1.47 -17.70
CA PRO A 42 5.35 -1.00 -17.81
C PRO A 42 5.71 0.05 -16.75
N GLU A 43 6.99 0.09 -16.35
CA GLU A 43 7.49 0.99 -15.30
C GLU A 43 7.12 2.45 -15.55
N GLU A 44 7.25 2.93 -16.79
CA GLU A 44 6.95 4.31 -17.17
C GLU A 44 5.46 4.68 -17.08
N GLN A 45 4.57 3.69 -17.02
CA GLN A 45 3.13 3.90 -16.86
C GLN A 45 2.66 3.84 -15.40
N LEU A 46 3.48 3.37 -14.47
CA LEU A 46 3.10 3.23 -13.06
C LEU A 46 2.66 4.55 -12.39
N PRO A 47 3.26 5.72 -12.66
CA PRO A 47 2.74 6.97 -12.13
C PRO A 47 1.31 7.28 -12.60
N TYR A 48 0.96 6.92 -13.82
CA TYR A 48 -0.42 7.08 -14.32
C TYR A 48 -1.39 6.10 -13.65
N VAL A 49 -0.95 4.93 -13.20
CA VAL A 49 -1.76 4.03 -12.35
C VAL A 49 -2.07 4.69 -11.01
N GLY A 50 -1.11 5.38 -10.41
CA GLY A 50 -1.32 6.16 -9.18
C GLY A 50 -2.31 7.31 -9.38
N ILE A 51 -2.26 7.98 -10.54
CA ILE A 51 -3.23 9.02 -10.89
C ILE A 51 -4.61 8.38 -11.15
N LEU A 52 -4.70 7.29 -11.90
CA LEU A 52 -5.95 6.57 -12.15
C LEU A 52 -6.64 6.19 -10.84
N GLN A 53 -5.89 5.64 -9.89
CA GLN A 53 -6.39 5.32 -8.55
C GLN A 53 -6.95 6.54 -7.82
N SER A 54 -6.35 7.72 -8.01
CA SER A 54 -6.77 8.98 -7.39
C SER A 54 -7.96 9.63 -8.08
N VAL A 55 -8.19 9.33 -9.37
CA VAL A 55 -9.26 9.89 -10.20
C VAL A 55 -10.57 9.12 -10.05
N ILE A 56 -10.50 7.79 -9.99
CA ILE A 56 -11.70 6.93 -9.86
C ILE A 56 -12.45 7.28 -8.58
N GLY A 57 -13.75 7.56 -8.72
CA GLY A 57 -14.61 8.01 -7.63
C GLY A 57 -14.55 9.51 -7.31
N MET A 58 -13.66 10.25 -7.95
CA MET A 58 -13.50 11.71 -7.79
C MET A 58 -13.91 12.49 -9.04
N ILE A 59 -14.30 11.80 -10.09
CA ILE A 59 -14.75 12.35 -11.37
C ILE A 59 -16.17 11.85 -11.68
N ASP A 60 -16.94 12.62 -12.46
CA ASP A 60 -18.27 12.21 -12.90
C ASP A 60 -18.20 10.92 -13.70
N THR A 61 -19.27 10.15 -13.65
CA THR A 61 -19.52 9.03 -14.57
C THR A 61 -20.57 9.42 -15.60
N ASN A 62 -20.84 8.55 -16.56
CA ASN A 62 -21.89 8.80 -17.54
C ASN A 62 -23.28 8.92 -16.93
N ASN A 63 -23.53 8.30 -15.79
CA ASN A 63 -24.84 8.22 -15.16
C ASN A 63 -24.97 9.07 -13.89
N TYR A 64 -23.88 9.50 -13.26
CA TYR A 64 -23.86 10.22 -12.00
C TYR A 64 -22.85 11.35 -11.98
N ALA A 65 -23.21 12.49 -11.39
CA ALA A 65 -22.21 13.41 -10.88
C ALA A 65 -21.44 12.74 -9.71
N TYR A 66 -20.15 13.04 -9.54
CA TYR A 66 -19.32 12.34 -8.54
C TYR A 66 -19.85 12.47 -7.10
N GLY A 67 -20.45 13.62 -6.76
CA GLY A 67 -21.08 13.82 -5.46
C GLY A 67 -22.34 12.98 -5.24
N GLU A 68 -23.15 12.81 -6.29
CA GLU A 68 -24.33 11.93 -6.28
C GLU A 68 -23.92 10.46 -6.17
N LEU A 69 -22.91 10.04 -6.94
CA LEU A 69 -22.35 8.69 -6.88
C LEU A 69 -21.80 8.36 -5.50
N PHE A 70 -21.07 9.29 -4.89
CA PHE A 70 -20.58 9.15 -3.51
C PHE A 70 -21.72 8.95 -2.52
N ASN A 71 -22.80 9.70 -2.62
CA ASN A 71 -23.97 9.56 -1.75
C ASN A 71 -24.67 8.21 -1.95
N GLU A 72 -24.88 7.79 -3.21
CA GLU A 72 -25.52 6.51 -3.54
C GLU A 72 -24.71 5.33 -2.98
N ILE A 73 -23.39 5.35 -3.15
CA ILE A 73 -22.49 4.35 -2.57
C ILE A 73 -22.63 4.29 -1.04
N ASN A 74 -22.61 5.43 -0.36
CA ASN A 74 -22.65 5.46 1.11
C ASN A 74 -24.03 5.15 1.71
N MET A 75 -25.12 5.36 0.96
CA MET A 75 -26.45 4.93 1.39
C MET A 75 -26.64 3.41 1.34
N SER A 76 -25.97 2.74 0.41
CA SER A 76 -26.17 1.33 0.14
C SER A 76 -25.06 0.42 0.63
N THR A 77 -23.88 0.97 0.92
CA THR A 77 -22.69 0.21 1.32
C THR A 77 -21.92 0.91 2.44
N GLY A 78 -20.90 0.27 2.97
CA GLY A 78 -19.93 0.92 3.87
C GLY A 78 -18.82 1.68 3.14
N GLY A 79 -19.07 2.09 1.88
CA GLY A 79 -18.13 2.78 1.01
C GLY A 79 -17.50 1.85 -0.03
N ILE A 80 -17.03 2.43 -1.13
CA ILE A 80 -16.17 1.78 -2.12
C ILE A 80 -14.90 2.62 -2.22
N GLY A 81 -13.76 1.98 -1.98
CA GLY A 81 -12.44 2.62 -2.06
C GLY A 81 -11.52 1.89 -3.00
N THR A 82 -10.52 2.59 -3.51
CA THR A 82 -9.46 2.04 -4.34
C THR A 82 -8.11 2.17 -3.64
N SER A 83 -7.25 1.19 -3.83
CA SER A 83 -5.86 1.21 -3.36
C SER A 83 -4.93 0.46 -4.31
N LEU A 84 -3.64 0.73 -4.20
CA LEU A 84 -2.59 -0.02 -4.87
C LEU A 84 -1.85 -0.82 -3.81
N GLU A 85 -1.90 -2.14 -3.92
CA GLU A 85 -1.30 -3.04 -2.95
C GLU A 85 -0.17 -3.86 -3.57
N VAL A 86 0.78 -4.26 -2.74
CA VAL A 86 1.89 -5.12 -3.15
C VAL A 86 2.04 -6.27 -2.18
N TYR A 87 2.26 -7.46 -2.73
CA TYR A 87 2.34 -8.73 -2.03
C TYR A 87 3.69 -9.38 -2.32
N PRO A 88 4.64 -9.31 -1.37
CA PRO A 88 5.94 -9.95 -1.56
C PRO A 88 5.79 -11.48 -1.54
N ASN A 89 6.57 -12.17 -2.36
CA ASN A 89 6.68 -13.62 -2.30
C ASN A 89 7.60 -14.00 -1.15
N VAL A 90 7.03 -14.35 0.00
CA VAL A 90 7.78 -14.70 1.23
C VAL A 90 8.49 -16.05 1.14
N THR A 91 8.19 -16.87 0.13
CA THR A 91 8.86 -18.16 -0.11
C THR A 91 10.04 -18.06 -1.06
N LYS A 92 10.12 -16.96 -1.82
CA LYS A 92 11.18 -16.68 -2.82
C LYS A 92 11.79 -15.29 -2.58
N VAL A 93 12.18 -15.02 -1.36
CA VAL A 93 12.66 -13.69 -0.94
C VAL A 93 13.92 -13.27 -1.72
N SER A 94 14.82 -14.20 -2.01
CA SER A 94 16.06 -13.95 -2.77
C SER A 94 15.80 -13.46 -4.20
N GLU A 95 14.68 -13.86 -4.80
CA GLU A 95 14.29 -13.45 -6.15
C GLU A 95 13.63 -12.06 -6.18
N LYS A 96 13.34 -11.48 -4.99
CA LYS A 96 12.64 -10.20 -4.82
C LYS A 96 11.31 -10.12 -5.59
N GLU A 97 10.69 -11.27 -5.81
CA GLU A 97 9.40 -11.37 -6.47
C GLU A 97 8.29 -10.74 -5.62
N PHE A 98 7.41 -10.04 -6.27
CA PHE A 98 6.18 -9.53 -5.67
C PHE A 98 5.07 -9.48 -6.72
N LYS A 99 3.84 -9.42 -6.23
CA LYS A 99 2.67 -9.08 -7.05
C LYS A 99 2.16 -7.71 -6.65
N ALA A 100 1.68 -6.95 -7.62
CA ALA A 100 1.00 -5.69 -7.38
C ALA A 100 -0.41 -5.75 -7.94
N ALA A 101 -1.36 -5.15 -7.25
CA ALA A 101 -2.75 -5.13 -7.65
C ALA A 101 -3.36 -3.73 -7.49
N PHE A 102 -4.24 -3.39 -8.43
CA PHE A 102 -5.22 -2.34 -8.26
C PHE A 102 -6.41 -2.97 -7.55
N GLU A 103 -6.68 -2.54 -6.31
CA GLU A 103 -7.76 -3.10 -5.51
C GLU A 103 -8.94 -2.17 -5.42
N VAL A 104 -10.13 -2.74 -5.58
CA VAL A 104 -11.41 -2.09 -5.30
C VAL A 104 -12.02 -2.77 -4.10
N LYS A 105 -12.08 -2.06 -2.99
CA LYS A 105 -12.55 -2.59 -1.69
C LYS A 105 -13.92 -2.04 -1.36
N THR A 106 -14.79 -2.92 -0.86
CA THR A 106 -16.08 -2.53 -0.31
C THR A 106 -16.48 -3.42 0.86
N LYS A 107 -17.40 -2.94 1.66
CA LYS A 107 -18.14 -3.73 2.64
C LYS A 107 -19.63 -3.43 2.50
N ALA A 108 -20.45 -4.45 2.48
CA ALA A 108 -21.89 -4.30 2.35
C ALA A 108 -22.62 -5.43 3.06
N LEU A 109 -23.86 -5.18 3.48
CA LEU A 109 -24.76 -6.23 3.89
C LEU A 109 -25.02 -7.19 2.70
N TYR A 110 -25.32 -8.44 2.96
CA TYR A 110 -25.50 -9.46 1.92
C TYR A 110 -26.56 -9.06 0.89
N ASP A 111 -27.69 -8.50 1.33
CA ASP A 111 -28.78 -8.00 0.46
C ASP A 111 -28.40 -6.74 -0.34
N LYS A 112 -27.30 -6.07 -0.01
CA LYS A 112 -26.78 -4.86 -0.69
C LYS A 112 -25.65 -5.16 -1.66
N LEU A 113 -25.16 -6.39 -1.73
CA LEU A 113 -24.09 -6.78 -2.66
C LEU A 113 -24.44 -6.48 -4.13
N PRO A 114 -25.67 -6.68 -4.63
CA PRO A 114 -26.03 -6.32 -6.01
C PRO A 114 -25.75 -4.83 -6.33
N VAL A 115 -26.13 -3.94 -5.42
CA VAL A 115 -25.88 -2.49 -5.58
C VAL A 115 -24.37 -2.19 -5.52
N ALA A 116 -23.64 -2.84 -4.60
CA ALA A 116 -22.18 -2.67 -4.50
C ALA A 116 -21.48 -3.05 -5.82
N PHE A 117 -21.82 -4.17 -6.44
CA PHE A 117 -21.26 -4.61 -7.72
C PHE A 117 -21.66 -3.68 -8.87
N GLN A 118 -22.90 -3.18 -8.89
CA GLN A 118 -23.33 -2.17 -9.88
C GLN A 118 -22.53 -0.88 -9.76
N MET A 119 -22.30 -0.37 -8.55
CA MET A 119 -21.51 0.85 -8.31
C MET A 119 -20.03 0.64 -8.66
N ILE A 120 -19.47 -0.53 -8.38
CA ILE A 120 -18.11 -0.88 -8.81
C ILE A 120 -18.02 -0.84 -10.34
N ARG A 121 -18.94 -1.46 -11.06
CA ARG A 121 -18.98 -1.39 -12.53
C ARG A 121 -19.06 0.06 -13.03
N GLU A 122 -19.92 0.86 -12.43
CA GLU A 122 -20.06 2.28 -12.76
C GLU A 122 -18.73 3.04 -12.64
N LEU A 123 -18.03 2.85 -11.52
CA LEU A 123 -16.73 3.49 -11.28
C LEU A 123 -15.66 3.07 -12.31
N LEU A 124 -15.61 1.78 -12.66
CA LEU A 124 -14.56 1.24 -13.54
C LEU A 124 -14.81 1.51 -15.02
N MET A 125 -16.08 1.59 -15.44
CA MET A 125 -16.45 1.60 -16.86
C MET A 125 -16.99 2.94 -17.36
N GLU A 126 -17.55 3.75 -16.49
CA GLU A 126 -18.30 4.94 -16.87
C GLU A 126 -17.63 6.26 -16.45
N SER A 127 -16.42 6.22 -15.85
CA SER A 127 -15.69 7.42 -15.46
C SER A 127 -15.32 8.30 -16.64
N LYS A 128 -15.65 9.61 -16.58
CA LYS A 128 -15.44 10.57 -17.67
C LYS A 128 -14.04 11.17 -17.63
N PHE A 129 -13.04 10.42 -18.10
CA PHE A 129 -11.65 10.89 -18.13
C PHE A 129 -11.41 12.08 -19.08
N GLU A 130 -12.37 12.42 -19.93
CA GLU A 130 -12.31 13.58 -20.84
C GLU A 130 -12.68 14.91 -20.17
N ASP A 131 -13.14 14.90 -18.93
CA ASP A 131 -13.43 16.12 -18.17
C ASP A 131 -12.12 16.80 -17.74
N GLU A 132 -11.52 17.56 -18.66
CA GLU A 132 -10.24 18.24 -18.49
C GLU A 132 -10.24 19.13 -17.24
N LYS A 133 -11.30 19.92 -17.06
CA LYS A 133 -11.42 20.81 -15.91
C LYS A 133 -11.38 20.03 -14.58
N ARG A 134 -12.12 18.94 -14.52
CA ARG A 134 -12.17 18.12 -13.32
C ARG A 134 -10.84 17.39 -13.07
N LEU A 135 -10.17 16.92 -14.12
CA LEU A 135 -8.83 16.33 -13.99
C LEU A 135 -7.82 17.35 -13.45
N GLU A 136 -7.84 18.59 -13.93
CA GLU A 136 -6.96 19.65 -13.44
C GLU A 136 -7.19 19.91 -11.93
N GLU A 137 -8.45 20.01 -11.50
CA GLU A 137 -8.82 20.17 -10.09
C GLU A 137 -8.32 18.98 -9.23
N ILE A 138 -8.48 17.74 -9.71
CA ILE A 138 -8.04 16.53 -9.02
C ILE A 138 -6.51 16.51 -8.89
N LEU A 139 -5.78 16.86 -9.95
CA LEU A 139 -4.32 16.94 -9.92
C LEU A 139 -3.80 17.98 -8.96
N ALA A 140 -4.42 19.18 -8.91
CA ALA A 140 -4.07 20.21 -7.96
C ALA A 140 -4.30 19.76 -6.51
N LEU A 141 -5.43 19.08 -6.25
CA LEU A 141 -5.73 18.48 -4.95
C LEU A 141 -4.75 17.39 -4.59
N LEU A 142 -4.40 16.51 -5.54
CA LEU A 142 -3.44 15.42 -5.36
C LEU A 142 -2.05 15.96 -5.03
N LYS A 143 -1.56 16.97 -5.77
CA LYS A 143 -0.30 17.68 -5.51
C LYS A 143 -0.26 18.22 -4.08
N SER A 144 -1.31 18.92 -3.66
CA SER A 144 -1.41 19.49 -2.30
C SER A 144 -1.43 18.41 -1.22
N ARG A 145 -2.14 17.31 -1.47
CA ARG A 145 -2.24 16.18 -0.54
C ARG A 145 -0.89 15.46 -0.36
N LEU A 146 -0.12 15.29 -1.43
CA LEU A 146 1.22 14.72 -1.39
C LEU A 146 2.18 15.64 -0.63
N GLN A 147 2.11 16.96 -0.84
CA GLN A 147 2.92 17.92 -0.10
C GLN A 147 2.63 17.86 1.42
N MET A 148 1.36 17.83 1.81
CA MET A 148 0.98 17.66 3.22
C MET A 148 1.46 16.32 3.80
N LYS A 149 1.39 15.24 3.03
CA LYS A 149 1.92 13.92 3.41
C LYS A 149 3.42 13.98 3.70
N PHE A 150 4.20 14.65 2.86
CA PHE A 150 5.64 14.79 3.06
C PHE A 150 6.00 15.62 4.30
N GLN A 151 5.17 16.57 4.69
CA GLN A 151 5.34 17.32 5.93
C GLN A 151 4.94 16.52 7.18
N SER A 152 3.84 15.80 7.13
CA SER A 152 3.29 15.04 8.27
C SER A 152 3.96 13.68 8.46
N SER A 153 4.30 13.00 7.37
CA SER A 153 4.83 11.64 7.33
C SER A 153 6.12 11.53 6.50
N GLY A 154 6.91 12.59 6.45
CA GLY A 154 8.14 12.66 5.67
C GLY A 154 9.16 11.58 6.03
N HIS A 155 9.18 11.11 7.27
CA HIS A 155 10.00 9.98 7.71
C HIS A 155 9.70 8.69 6.92
N MET A 156 8.42 8.33 6.73
CA MET A 156 8.05 7.14 5.96
C MET A 156 8.26 7.34 4.46
N THR A 157 8.12 8.56 3.97
CA THR A 157 8.46 8.91 2.59
C THR A 157 9.97 8.77 2.33
N ALA A 158 10.81 9.22 3.26
CA ALA A 158 12.26 9.05 3.18
C ALA A 158 12.67 7.56 3.24
N VAL A 159 12.04 6.78 4.11
CA VAL A 159 12.27 5.31 4.17
C VAL A 159 11.88 4.66 2.84
N LEU A 160 10.69 4.95 2.30
CA LEU A 160 10.24 4.37 1.04
C LEU A 160 11.21 4.73 -0.10
N ARG A 161 11.62 5.99 -0.19
CA ARG A 161 12.57 6.44 -1.22
C ARG A 161 13.92 5.73 -1.10
N ALA A 162 14.48 5.62 0.11
CA ALA A 162 15.73 4.92 0.34
C ALA A 162 15.64 3.42 0.06
N MET A 163 14.49 2.77 0.34
CA MET A 163 14.26 1.36 -0.01
C MET A 163 14.10 1.15 -1.52
N SER A 164 13.55 2.12 -2.26
CA SER A 164 13.34 2.03 -3.71
C SER A 164 14.64 1.84 -4.50
N TYR A 165 15.78 2.21 -3.93
CA TYR A 165 17.09 2.01 -4.55
C TYR A 165 17.55 0.56 -4.65
N ARG A 166 16.88 -0.36 -3.93
CA ARG A 166 17.27 -1.77 -3.81
C ARG A 166 16.14 -2.76 -4.04
N SER A 167 14.90 -2.34 -3.79
CA SER A 167 13.73 -3.19 -3.79
C SER A 167 12.79 -2.81 -4.93
N PRO A 168 12.55 -3.72 -5.90
CA PRO A 168 11.55 -3.48 -6.95
C PRO A 168 10.17 -3.18 -6.39
N MET A 169 9.75 -3.86 -5.30
CA MET A 169 8.50 -3.59 -4.62
C MET A 169 8.42 -2.16 -4.08
N SER A 170 9.51 -1.65 -3.50
CA SER A 170 9.58 -0.27 -3.01
C SER A 170 9.69 0.75 -4.14
N GLN A 171 10.33 0.39 -5.25
CA GLN A 171 10.34 1.20 -6.46
C GLN A 171 8.94 1.35 -7.04
N PHE A 172 8.17 0.26 -7.11
CA PHE A 172 6.75 0.32 -7.49
C PHE A 172 5.97 1.31 -6.60
N LYS A 173 6.14 1.21 -5.29
CA LYS A 173 5.46 2.12 -4.34
C LYS A 173 5.89 3.57 -4.49
N ASP A 174 7.17 3.84 -4.76
CA ASP A 174 7.67 5.20 -4.96
C ASP A 174 7.13 5.82 -6.25
N LEU A 175 7.04 5.03 -7.33
CA LEU A 175 6.46 5.44 -8.61
C LEU A 175 4.94 5.66 -8.56
N THR A 176 4.24 5.06 -7.62
CA THR A 176 2.77 5.14 -7.53
C THR A 176 2.25 6.00 -6.38
N ASN A 177 3.07 6.30 -5.36
CA ASN A 177 2.64 7.05 -4.17
C ASN A 177 3.77 7.74 -3.39
N GLY A 178 5.01 7.73 -3.89
CA GLY A 178 6.18 8.32 -3.24
C GLY A 178 6.66 9.62 -3.90
N ILE A 179 7.97 9.87 -3.81
CA ILE A 179 8.60 11.08 -4.34
C ILE A 179 8.57 11.08 -5.88
N ALA A 180 8.92 9.96 -6.51
CA ALA A 180 8.86 9.87 -7.98
C ALA A 180 7.44 10.10 -8.51
N PHE A 181 6.43 9.59 -7.81
CA PHE A 181 5.03 9.87 -8.13
C PHE A 181 4.70 11.37 -8.01
N TYR A 182 5.13 12.00 -6.93
CA TYR A 182 4.92 13.44 -6.72
C TYR A 182 5.56 14.29 -7.82
N GLU A 183 6.79 13.97 -8.22
CA GLU A 183 7.48 14.66 -9.32
C GLU A 183 6.68 14.58 -10.62
N LYS A 184 6.13 13.39 -10.93
CA LYS A 184 5.27 13.21 -12.11
C LYS A 184 3.95 13.97 -12.01
N VAL A 185 3.31 13.96 -10.84
CA VAL A 185 2.09 14.75 -10.60
C VAL A 185 2.36 16.25 -10.76
N CYS A 186 3.49 16.76 -10.23
CA CYS A 186 3.89 18.16 -10.43
C CYS A 186 4.10 18.48 -11.90
N GLN A 187 4.83 17.65 -12.64
CA GLN A 187 5.05 17.83 -14.06
C GLN A 187 3.73 17.99 -14.82
N ILE A 188 2.77 17.07 -14.60
CA ILE A 188 1.48 17.09 -15.29
C ILE A 188 0.63 18.29 -14.83
N ALA A 189 0.62 18.60 -13.53
CA ALA A 189 -0.19 19.71 -13.00
C ALA A 189 0.35 21.08 -13.44
N ASP A 190 1.67 21.25 -13.47
CA ASP A 190 2.32 22.55 -13.81
C ASP A 190 2.31 22.82 -15.32
N TYR A 191 2.20 21.77 -16.17
CA TYR A 191 2.14 21.85 -17.63
C TYR A 191 0.86 21.18 -18.15
N PHE A 192 -0.26 21.42 -17.49
CA PHE A 192 -1.51 20.66 -17.75
C PHE A 192 -1.98 20.78 -19.19
N GLU A 193 -1.92 21.95 -19.81
CA GLU A 193 -2.36 22.15 -21.18
C GLU A 193 -1.57 21.29 -22.19
N GLU A 194 -0.29 21.11 -21.95
CA GLU A 194 0.59 20.28 -22.80
C GLU A 194 0.45 18.79 -22.50
N GLU A 195 0.19 18.42 -21.22
CA GLU A 195 0.18 17.04 -20.74
C GLU A 195 -1.21 16.38 -20.76
N LYS A 196 -2.29 17.16 -20.79
CA LYS A 196 -3.66 16.64 -20.63
C LYS A 196 -4.06 15.58 -21.64
N ALA A 197 -3.67 15.74 -22.91
CA ALA A 197 -4.00 14.75 -23.95
C ALA A 197 -3.32 13.40 -23.69
N ALA A 198 -2.05 13.41 -23.30
CA ALA A 198 -1.32 12.21 -22.93
C ALA A 198 -1.87 11.59 -21.63
N LEU A 199 -2.25 12.40 -20.65
CA LEU A 199 -2.89 11.96 -19.43
C LEU A 199 -4.19 11.20 -19.72
N ILE A 200 -5.12 11.81 -20.44
CA ILE A 200 -6.42 11.20 -20.78
C ILE A 200 -6.21 9.89 -21.54
N MET A 201 -5.31 9.87 -22.52
CA MET A 201 -4.99 8.66 -23.29
C MET A 201 -4.46 7.54 -22.38
N ASN A 202 -3.54 7.85 -21.46
CA ASN A 202 -2.99 6.86 -20.54
C ASN A 202 -4.02 6.35 -19.55
N LEU A 203 -4.89 7.21 -19.00
CA LEU A 203 -5.96 6.79 -18.09
C LEU A 203 -6.93 5.83 -18.77
N LYS A 204 -7.34 6.11 -19.99
CA LYS A 204 -8.22 5.23 -20.78
C LYS A 204 -7.55 3.89 -21.08
N LYS A 205 -6.34 3.94 -21.63
CA LYS A 205 -5.56 2.73 -21.96
C LYS A 205 -5.34 1.84 -20.74
N LEU A 206 -4.95 2.42 -19.60
CA LEU A 206 -4.74 1.69 -18.35
C LEU A 206 -6.06 1.11 -17.82
N SER A 207 -7.18 1.83 -17.91
CA SER A 207 -8.48 1.28 -17.51
C SER A 207 -8.84 0.05 -18.33
N GLU A 208 -8.66 0.10 -19.66
CA GLU A 208 -8.88 -1.04 -20.55
C GLU A 208 -7.95 -2.22 -20.26
N GLN A 209 -6.68 -1.94 -19.93
CA GLN A 209 -5.69 -2.95 -19.64
C GLN A 209 -5.89 -3.61 -18.27
N ILE A 210 -6.26 -2.84 -17.26
CA ILE A 210 -6.34 -3.30 -15.86
C ILE A 210 -7.70 -3.94 -15.57
N PHE A 211 -8.81 -3.28 -15.92
CA PHE A 211 -10.16 -3.68 -15.51
C PHE A 211 -10.80 -4.69 -16.47
N ARG A 212 -10.05 -5.75 -16.80
CA ARG A 212 -10.52 -6.84 -17.66
C ARG A 212 -11.12 -7.98 -16.85
N ALA A 213 -12.07 -8.66 -17.45
CA ALA A 213 -12.75 -9.81 -16.88
C ALA A 213 -11.80 -11.00 -16.53
N ASP A 214 -10.71 -11.16 -17.28
CA ASP A 214 -9.71 -12.21 -17.08
C ASP A 214 -8.60 -11.84 -16.09
N ASN A 215 -8.56 -10.58 -15.62
CA ASN A 215 -7.49 -10.02 -14.80
C ASN A 215 -7.90 -9.81 -13.33
N MET A 216 -8.91 -10.51 -12.85
CA MET A 216 -9.50 -10.27 -11.54
C MET A 216 -9.42 -11.48 -10.62
N ILE A 217 -8.99 -11.25 -9.38
CA ILE A 217 -9.10 -12.17 -8.25
C ILE A 217 -9.96 -11.48 -7.18
N ILE A 218 -10.76 -12.22 -6.44
CA ILE A 218 -11.61 -11.67 -5.38
C ILE A 218 -11.24 -12.28 -4.04
N SER A 219 -11.03 -11.44 -3.03
CA SER A 219 -11.01 -11.83 -1.63
C SER A 219 -12.35 -11.50 -0.99
N CYS A 220 -12.96 -12.48 -0.33
CA CYS A 220 -14.27 -12.34 0.33
C CYS A 220 -14.18 -12.82 1.77
N THR A 221 -14.37 -11.91 2.73
CA THR A 221 -14.50 -12.25 4.15
C THR A 221 -15.97 -12.13 4.55
N SER A 222 -16.58 -13.27 4.83
CA SER A 222 -18.00 -13.40 5.18
C SER A 222 -18.28 -14.76 5.78
N ARG A 223 -19.50 -14.98 6.26
CA ARG A 223 -20.04 -16.34 6.41
C ARG A 223 -20.46 -16.90 5.05
N LYS A 224 -20.76 -18.19 4.99
CA LYS A 224 -21.13 -18.90 3.75
C LYS A 224 -22.38 -18.32 3.07
N GLU A 225 -23.30 -17.76 3.84
CA GLU A 225 -24.50 -17.09 3.33
C GLU A 225 -24.15 -15.88 2.44
N GLY A 226 -23.02 -15.23 2.67
CA GLY A 226 -22.52 -14.14 1.83
C GLY A 226 -22.03 -14.58 0.45
N LEU A 227 -21.94 -15.89 0.19
CA LEU A 227 -21.56 -16.46 -1.11
C LEU A 227 -22.75 -16.80 -2.01
N GLU A 228 -23.98 -16.83 -1.50
CA GLU A 228 -25.16 -17.36 -2.20
C GLU A 228 -25.40 -16.68 -3.58
N GLU A 229 -25.28 -15.36 -3.64
CA GLU A 229 -25.46 -14.62 -4.90
C GLU A 229 -24.14 -14.23 -5.57
N LEU A 230 -23.01 -14.49 -4.93
CA LEU A 230 -21.72 -13.95 -5.35
C LEU A 230 -21.32 -14.41 -6.75
N GLU A 231 -21.55 -15.66 -7.12
CA GLU A 231 -21.22 -16.18 -8.44
C GLU A 231 -21.99 -15.44 -9.56
N LYS A 232 -23.29 -15.21 -9.35
CA LYS A 232 -24.13 -14.45 -10.27
C LYS A 232 -23.61 -13.01 -10.44
N LEU A 233 -23.29 -12.34 -9.33
CA LEU A 233 -22.80 -10.97 -9.32
C LEU A 233 -21.42 -10.84 -10.01
N ILE A 234 -20.52 -11.80 -9.77
CA ILE A 234 -19.23 -11.86 -10.48
C ILE A 234 -19.45 -12.02 -11.99
N ARG A 235 -20.34 -12.91 -12.40
CA ARG A 235 -20.65 -13.14 -13.82
C ARG A 235 -21.20 -11.88 -14.48
N GLU A 236 -22.14 -11.19 -13.83
CA GLU A 236 -22.70 -9.93 -14.31
C GLU A 236 -21.65 -8.84 -14.42
N LEU A 237 -20.78 -8.71 -13.40
CA LEU A 237 -19.66 -7.75 -13.43
C LEU A 237 -18.71 -8.07 -14.58
N LYS A 238 -18.28 -9.32 -14.72
CA LYS A 238 -17.35 -9.75 -15.81
C LYS A 238 -17.92 -9.47 -17.21
N ASN A 239 -19.22 -9.63 -17.40
CA ASN A 239 -19.89 -9.30 -18.67
C ASN A 239 -19.96 -7.78 -18.91
N GLY A 240 -19.87 -6.98 -17.86
CA GLY A 240 -20.02 -5.52 -17.92
C GLY A 240 -18.69 -4.75 -17.87
N ILE A 241 -17.54 -5.41 -17.73
CA ILE A 241 -16.21 -4.78 -17.75
C ILE A 241 -15.45 -5.14 -19.02
N TYR A 242 -14.19 -4.66 -19.17
CA TYR A 242 -13.41 -4.89 -20.37
C TYR A 242 -13.15 -6.38 -20.63
N GLN A 243 -13.21 -6.77 -21.91
CA GLN A 243 -12.98 -8.12 -22.40
C GLN A 243 -11.61 -8.18 -23.09
N GLY A 244 -11.09 -9.39 -23.26
CA GLY A 244 -9.83 -9.64 -23.97
C GLY A 244 -8.73 -10.13 -23.06
N THR A 245 -7.56 -10.37 -23.63
CA THR A 245 -6.34 -10.75 -22.96
C THR A 245 -5.31 -9.65 -23.11
N ALA A 246 -4.50 -9.41 -22.08
CA ALA A 246 -3.38 -8.47 -22.19
C ALA A 246 -2.25 -9.08 -23.04
N ASP A 247 -1.51 -8.19 -23.70
CA ASP A 247 -0.15 -8.50 -24.11
C ASP A 247 0.70 -8.59 -22.83
N HIS A 248 1.14 -9.80 -22.48
CA HIS A 248 1.97 -10.03 -21.30
C HIS A 248 3.37 -9.47 -21.51
N THR A 249 3.55 -8.18 -21.20
CA THR A 249 4.86 -7.56 -21.12
C THR A 249 5.18 -7.35 -19.65
N PRO A 250 6.07 -8.17 -19.06
CA PRO A 250 6.39 -8.07 -17.63
C PRO A 250 6.92 -6.69 -17.26
N CYS A 251 6.44 -6.15 -16.16
CA CYS A 251 6.99 -4.93 -15.58
C CYS A 251 8.39 -5.21 -15.02
N ILE A 252 9.42 -4.64 -15.63
CA ILE A 252 10.80 -4.70 -15.15
C ILE A 252 11.11 -3.38 -14.46
N LEU A 253 11.34 -3.43 -13.15
CA LEU A 253 11.66 -2.26 -12.35
C LEU A 253 13.17 -2.10 -12.19
N HIS A 254 13.67 -0.92 -12.50
CA HIS A 254 15.08 -0.60 -12.42
C HIS A 254 15.39 0.10 -11.09
N CYS A 255 16.16 -0.58 -10.25
CA CYS A 255 16.63 -0.04 -8.97
C CYS A 255 18.06 0.46 -9.12
N GLU A 256 18.33 1.68 -8.67
CA GLU A 256 19.65 2.28 -8.69
C GLU A 256 20.01 2.79 -7.29
N LYS A 257 21.19 2.38 -6.78
CA LYS A 257 21.67 2.85 -5.47
C LYS A 257 21.99 4.34 -5.51
N LYS A 258 21.37 5.10 -4.63
CA LYS A 258 21.56 6.55 -4.48
C LYS A 258 21.66 6.95 -3.01
N ASN A 259 22.33 8.09 -2.79
CA ASN A 259 22.23 8.87 -1.56
C ASN A 259 21.65 10.22 -1.95
N GLU A 260 20.45 10.53 -1.53
CA GLU A 260 19.72 11.72 -1.93
C GLU A 260 19.31 12.54 -0.72
N GLY A 261 19.22 13.84 -0.91
CA GLY A 261 18.62 14.79 0.02
C GLY A 261 17.61 15.66 -0.72
N PHE A 262 16.41 15.77 -0.16
CA PHE A 262 15.33 16.60 -0.70
C PHE A 262 15.16 17.83 0.18
N GLN A 263 15.25 19.02 -0.40
CA GLN A 263 15.06 20.27 0.30
C GLN A 263 13.57 20.60 0.44
N THR A 264 13.18 21.00 1.63
CA THR A 264 11.84 21.49 1.93
C THR A 264 11.92 22.80 2.68
N ALA A 265 10.79 23.52 2.81
CA ALA A 265 10.70 24.73 3.63
C ALA A 265 10.75 24.45 5.15
N SER A 266 10.85 23.20 5.56
CA SER A 266 10.90 22.80 6.97
C SER A 266 12.24 23.14 7.60
N LYS A 267 12.24 23.51 8.89
CA LYS A 267 13.45 23.66 9.71
C LYS A 267 13.94 22.34 10.32
N VAL A 268 13.20 21.28 10.14
CA VAL A 268 13.50 19.94 10.62
C VAL A 268 13.52 18.97 9.47
N GLN A 269 14.23 17.88 9.62
CA GLN A 269 14.43 16.87 8.59
C GLN A 269 14.00 15.49 9.06
N TYR A 270 14.01 14.55 8.14
CA TYR A 270 13.75 13.13 8.33
C TYR A 270 14.94 12.37 7.78
N VAL A 271 15.72 11.76 8.65
CA VAL A 271 16.97 11.08 8.25
C VAL A 271 16.71 9.58 8.24
N ALA A 272 16.70 8.98 7.04
CA ALA A 272 16.44 7.56 6.84
C ALA A 272 17.69 6.84 6.36
N ARG A 273 17.95 5.66 6.91
CA ARG A 273 18.94 4.69 6.41
C ARG A 273 18.26 3.33 6.27
N THR A 274 18.48 2.67 5.14
CA THR A 274 17.86 1.40 4.81
C THR A 274 18.90 0.38 4.37
N GLY A 275 18.57 -0.89 4.52
CA GLY A 275 19.38 -2.01 4.05
C GLY A 275 18.54 -3.28 3.95
N ASN A 276 19.13 -4.33 3.40
CA ASN A 276 18.53 -5.66 3.42
C ASN A 276 19.52 -6.65 4.02
N PHE A 277 19.20 -7.19 5.19
CA PHE A 277 20.11 -8.09 5.92
C PHE A 277 20.16 -9.50 5.30
N MET A 278 19.17 -9.91 4.52
CA MET A 278 19.22 -11.19 3.80
C MET A 278 20.20 -11.16 2.62
N GLU A 279 20.47 -9.98 2.03
CA GLU A 279 21.53 -9.81 1.02
C GLU A 279 22.92 -10.09 1.61
N GLU A 280 23.07 -9.97 2.93
CA GLU A 280 24.30 -10.28 3.67
C GLU A 280 24.30 -11.72 4.24
N GLY A 281 23.35 -12.56 3.83
CA GLY A 281 23.25 -13.96 4.24
C GLY A 281 22.66 -14.21 5.61
N LEU A 282 21.94 -13.22 6.18
CA LEU A 282 21.29 -13.34 7.48
C LEU A 282 19.80 -13.68 7.32
N ASP A 283 19.28 -14.57 8.15
CA ASP A 283 17.88 -14.96 8.14
C ASP A 283 17.02 -14.09 9.05
N TYR A 284 15.73 -13.98 8.70
CA TYR A 284 14.75 -13.37 9.59
C TYR A 284 14.44 -14.27 10.79
N THR A 285 14.54 -13.71 11.98
CA THR A 285 14.14 -14.39 13.22
C THR A 285 13.27 -13.49 14.09
N GLY A 286 12.50 -14.08 15.02
CA GLY A 286 11.72 -13.33 15.99
C GLY A 286 12.56 -12.42 16.91
N ALA A 287 13.85 -12.71 17.07
CA ALA A 287 14.79 -11.87 17.80
C ALA A 287 14.89 -10.44 17.21
N LEU A 288 14.70 -10.26 15.90
CA LEU A 288 14.69 -8.95 15.27
C LEU A 288 13.53 -8.05 15.76
N GLN A 289 12.41 -8.64 16.17
CA GLN A 289 11.31 -7.88 16.78
C GLN A 289 11.65 -7.40 18.19
N ILE A 290 12.41 -8.20 18.94
CA ILE A 290 12.94 -7.78 20.24
C ILE A 290 13.99 -6.69 20.04
N LEU A 291 14.90 -6.87 19.10
CA LEU A 291 15.91 -5.85 18.72
C LEU A 291 15.26 -4.51 18.35
N LYS A 292 14.18 -4.52 17.59
CA LYS A 292 13.40 -3.31 17.29
C LYS A 292 12.95 -2.59 18.56
N VAL A 293 12.46 -3.31 19.54
CA VAL A 293 12.03 -2.74 20.84
C VAL A 293 13.22 -2.19 21.61
N ILE A 294 14.32 -2.94 21.72
CA ILE A 294 15.55 -2.49 22.39
C ILE A 294 16.05 -1.19 21.76
N LEU A 295 16.25 -1.17 20.45
CA LEU A 295 16.77 0.01 19.75
C LEU A 295 15.86 1.22 19.91
N SER A 296 14.55 1.03 19.81
CA SER A 296 13.57 2.12 19.85
C SER A 296 13.44 2.75 21.23
N TYR A 297 13.58 1.98 22.32
CA TYR A 297 13.37 2.47 23.68
C TYR A 297 14.67 2.84 24.40
N ASP A 298 15.82 2.34 23.96
CA ASP A 298 17.10 2.62 24.58
C ASP A 298 18.00 3.42 23.65
N TYR A 299 18.71 2.80 22.72
CA TYR A 299 19.80 3.43 21.98
C TYR A 299 19.33 4.61 21.11
N LEU A 300 18.33 4.41 20.25
CA LEU A 300 17.84 5.47 19.35
C LEU A 300 17.15 6.58 20.14
N TRP A 301 16.34 6.21 21.13
CA TRP A 301 15.67 7.19 21.97
C TRP A 301 16.65 8.10 22.69
N GLN A 302 17.67 7.54 23.34
CA GLN A 302 18.65 8.30 24.08
C GLN A 302 19.50 9.21 23.18
N ASN A 303 19.96 8.70 22.04
CA ASN A 303 20.92 9.42 21.22
C ASN A 303 20.26 10.36 20.20
N ILE A 304 19.12 9.99 19.61
CA ILE A 304 18.44 10.80 18.58
C ILE A 304 17.43 11.76 19.21
N ARG A 305 16.59 11.28 20.14
CA ARG A 305 15.57 12.12 20.76
C ARG A 305 16.12 12.91 21.93
N VAL A 306 16.62 12.25 22.99
CA VAL A 306 17.00 12.94 24.24
C VAL A 306 18.21 13.84 24.03
N LYS A 307 19.30 13.31 23.47
CA LYS A 307 20.53 14.08 23.24
C LYS A 307 20.50 14.85 21.94
N GLY A 308 19.89 14.29 20.89
CA GLY A 308 19.87 14.89 19.55
C GLY A 308 18.77 15.91 19.33
N GLY A 309 17.71 15.90 20.16
CA GLY A 309 16.60 16.85 20.06
C GLY A 309 15.57 16.55 18.97
N ALA A 310 15.62 15.40 18.33
CA ALA A 310 14.58 14.96 17.42
C ALA A 310 13.25 14.68 18.16
N TYR A 311 12.14 14.79 17.46
CA TYR A 311 10.84 14.47 18.05
C TYR A 311 10.63 12.97 18.26
N GLY A 312 11.20 12.13 17.38
CA GLY A 312 11.14 10.69 17.48
C GLY A 312 12.16 9.97 16.61
N CYS A 313 12.25 8.67 16.79
CA CYS A 313 13.04 7.78 15.98
C CYS A 313 12.39 6.40 15.92
N MET A 314 12.61 5.67 14.84
CA MET A 314 12.01 4.37 14.60
C MET A 314 12.98 3.43 13.91
N SER A 315 12.80 2.14 14.15
CA SER A 315 13.46 1.07 13.41
C SER A 315 12.44 -0.02 13.06
N ASN A 316 12.70 -0.75 12.01
CA ASN A 316 11.90 -1.92 11.67
C ASN A 316 12.73 -2.93 10.87
N PHE A 317 12.36 -4.21 10.98
CA PHE A 317 12.95 -5.33 10.26
C PHE A 317 11.80 -6.23 9.81
N ASN A 318 11.69 -6.50 8.52
CA ASN A 318 10.61 -7.29 7.97
C ASN A 318 11.07 -8.69 7.50
N ARG A 319 10.10 -9.53 7.14
CA ARG A 319 10.35 -10.93 6.76
C ARG A 319 11.01 -11.12 5.40
N ILE A 320 11.08 -10.07 4.59
CA ILE A 320 11.78 -10.07 3.29
C ILE A 320 13.18 -9.47 3.38
N GLY A 321 13.67 -9.24 4.59
CA GLY A 321 15.04 -8.80 4.85
C GLY A 321 15.23 -7.30 4.92
N ASP A 322 14.22 -6.48 4.58
CA ASP A 322 14.37 -5.03 4.65
C ASP A 322 14.41 -4.54 6.09
N GLY A 323 15.39 -3.69 6.37
CA GLY A 323 15.53 -3.00 7.62
C GLY A 323 15.72 -1.50 7.41
N TYR A 324 15.25 -0.71 8.37
CA TYR A 324 15.49 0.74 8.36
C TYR A 324 15.65 1.32 9.76
N PHE A 325 16.35 2.47 9.79
CA PHE A 325 16.35 3.44 10.87
C PHE A 325 15.88 4.76 10.30
N VAL A 326 15.06 5.48 11.06
CA VAL A 326 14.58 6.80 10.62
C VAL A 326 14.34 7.71 11.81
N SER A 327 14.72 8.98 11.69
CA SER A 327 14.38 10.04 12.63
C SER A 327 13.15 10.83 12.18
N TYR A 328 12.46 11.43 13.12
CA TYR A 328 11.25 12.21 12.89
C TYR A 328 11.40 13.62 13.48
N ARG A 329 11.25 14.64 12.61
CA ARG A 329 11.45 16.05 12.97
C ARG A 329 12.78 16.26 13.69
N ASP A 330 13.85 15.93 13.00
CA ASP A 330 15.21 15.91 13.49
C ASP A 330 15.94 17.22 13.14
N PRO A 331 16.56 17.91 14.09
CA PRO A 331 17.39 19.06 13.79
C PRO A 331 18.78 18.71 13.24
N ASN A 332 19.17 17.42 13.28
CA ASN A 332 20.50 16.96 12.90
C ASN A 332 20.47 16.03 11.69
N LEU A 333 21.44 16.14 10.81
CA LEU A 333 21.67 15.20 9.71
C LEU A 333 22.86 14.29 9.97
N GLU A 334 24.04 14.89 10.10
CA GLU A 334 25.32 14.16 10.27
C GLU A 334 25.35 13.38 11.59
N LYS A 335 25.05 14.03 12.70
CA LYS A 335 24.99 13.35 14.01
C LYS A 335 24.03 12.16 14.05
N THR A 336 22.90 12.27 13.39
CA THR A 336 21.94 11.17 13.33
C THR A 336 22.47 10.00 12.52
N ASN A 337 23.17 10.26 11.42
CA ASN A 337 23.87 9.22 10.66
C ASN A 337 25.00 8.56 11.48
N GLU A 338 25.77 9.33 12.25
CA GLU A 338 26.78 8.78 13.18
C GLU A 338 26.15 7.87 14.23
N VAL A 339 24.97 8.24 14.77
CA VAL A 339 24.22 7.39 15.70
C VAL A 339 23.84 6.06 15.03
N TYR A 340 23.36 6.08 13.78
CA TYR A 340 23.04 4.84 13.06
C TYR A 340 24.28 3.96 12.84
N GLU A 341 25.44 4.52 12.58
CA GLU A 341 26.69 3.77 12.46
C GLU A 341 27.12 3.16 13.80
N GLY A 342 26.87 3.85 14.91
CA GLY A 342 27.19 3.39 16.26
C GLY A 342 26.35 2.21 16.76
N ILE A 343 25.26 1.83 16.08
CA ILE A 343 24.39 0.71 16.50
C ILE A 343 25.18 -0.60 16.63
N THR A 344 26.11 -0.87 15.74
CA THR A 344 26.91 -2.09 15.77
C THR A 344 27.76 -2.18 17.05
N GLU A 345 28.38 -1.09 17.45
CA GLU A 345 29.18 -1.02 18.67
C GLU A 345 28.29 -1.13 19.93
N TYR A 346 27.14 -0.45 19.92
CA TYR A 346 26.15 -0.59 20.99
C TYR A 346 25.72 -2.05 21.17
N LEU A 347 25.42 -2.77 20.08
CA LEU A 347 24.97 -4.17 20.16
C LEU A 347 26.09 -5.12 20.61
N ARG A 348 27.35 -4.87 20.23
CA ARG A 348 28.49 -5.67 20.73
C ARG A 348 28.67 -5.56 22.26
N ASN A 349 28.38 -4.39 22.80
CA ASN A 349 28.50 -4.11 24.23
C ASN A 349 27.16 -4.23 24.97
N PHE A 350 26.10 -4.67 24.31
CA PHE A 350 24.78 -4.79 24.90
C PHE A 350 24.75 -5.93 25.91
N ASP A 351 24.56 -5.57 27.17
CA ASP A 351 24.43 -6.50 28.29
C ASP A 351 23.32 -6.00 29.23
N VAL A 352 22.32 -6.84 29.47
CA VAL A 352 21.19 -6.54 30.34
C VAL A 352 20.86 -7.77 31.21
N ASP A 353 20.35 -7.53 32.37
CA ASP A 353 19.90 -8.61 33.24
C ASP A 353 18.63 -9.31 32.72
N ASP A 354 18.31 -10.47 33.30
CA ASP A 354 17.14 -11.26 32.92
C ASP A 354 15.81 -10.50 33.10
N ARG A 355 15.74 -9.57 34.04
CA ARG A 355 14.54 -8.79 34.32
C ARG A 355 14.28 -7.79 33.18
N ASP A 356 15.31 -7.09 32.74
CA ASP A 356 15.20 -6.11 31.66
C ASP A 356 14.99 -6.80 30.31
N MET A 357 15.65 -7.92 30.04
CA MET A 357 15.38 -8.74 28.88
C MET A 357 13.92 -9.20 28.84
N LYS A 358 13.35 -9.64 29.97
CA LYS A 358 11.92 -10.00 30.05
C LYS A 358 10.98 -8.83 29.71
N LYS A 359 11.32 -7.59 30.11
CA LYS A 359 10.53 -6.40 29.74
C LYS A 359 10.50 -6.20 28.23
N TYR A 360 11.63 -6.31 27.54
CA TYR A 360 11.70 -6.19 26.09
C TYR A 360 10.90 -7.28 25.38
N ILE A 361 10.98 -8.52 25.87
CA ILE A 361 10.21 -9.65 25.32
C ILE A 361 8.70 -9.42 25.53
N ILE A 362 8.28 -9.03 26.73
CA ILE A 362 6.86 -8.75 27.03
C ILE A 362 6.34 -7.59 26.16
N GLY A 363 7.12 -6.51 26.03
CA GLY A 363 6.79 -5.38 25.17
C GLY A 363 6.63 -5.81 23.70
N THR A 364 7.51 -6.68 23.23
CA THR A 364 7.42 -7.24 21.86
C THR A 364 6.15 -8.08 21.68
N ILE A 365 5.84 -8.99 22.60
CA ILE A 365 4.63 -9.83 22.54
C ILE A 365 3.37 -8.95 22.57
N SER A 366 3.33 -7.94 23.44
CA SER A 366 2.21 -7.01 23.54
C SER A 366 1.95 -6.27 22.22
N ASN A 367 3.01 -5.86 21.51
CA ASN A 367 2.91 -5.22 20.20
C ASN A 367 2.42 -6.18 19.10
N MET A 368 2.59 -7.48 19.26
CA MET A 368 2.16 -8.50 18.31
C MET A 368 0.73 -9.02 18.56
N ASP A 369 0.23 -8.89 19.78
CA ASP A 369 -1.06 -9.43 20.23
C ASP A 369 -2.16 -8.35 20.18
N VAL A 370 -2.30 -7.70 19.03
CA VAL A 370 -3.34 -6.68 18.80
C VAL A 370 -4.64 -7.35 18.32
N PRO A 371 -5.79 -7.03 18.95
CA PRO A 371 -7.09 -7.53 18.48
C PRO A 371 -7.34 -7.16 17.01
N MET A 372 -7.82 -8.12 16.22
CA MET A 372 -8.13 -7.94 14.81
C MET A 372 -9.62 -7.87 14.55
N THR A 373 -10.05 -6.94 13.68
CA THR A 373 -11.41 -6.90 13.14
C THR A 373 -11.62 -8.05 12.14
N PRO A 374 -12.87 -8.40 11.78
CA PRO A 374 -13.16 -9.39 10.74
C PRO A 374 -12.44 -9.11 9.41
N ALA A 375 -12.44 -7.84 8.96
CA ALA A 375 -11.73 -7.41 7.75
C ALA A 375 -10.22 -7.69 7.86
N THR A 376 -9.60 -7.25 8.95
CA THR A 376 -8.15 -7.45 9.17
C THR A 376 -7.78 -8.93 9.30
N LYS A 377 -8.70 -9.77 9.82
CA LYS A 377 -8.49 -11.22 9.86
C LYS A 377 -8.42 -11.81 8.45
N GLY A 378 -9.34 -11.42 7.55
CA GLY A 378 -9.33 -11.85 6.16
C GLY A 378 -8.09 -11.35 5.40
N GLU A 379 -7.71 -10.09 5.59
CA GLU A 379 -6.50 -9.52 4.95
C GLU A 379 -5.19 -10.19 5.41
N ARG A 380 -5.15 -10.71 6.62
CA ARG A 380 -3.95 -11.35 7.18
C ARG A 380 -3.85 -12.84 6.87
N SER A 381 -4.94 -13.49 6.57
CA SER A 381 -5.00 -14.93 6.30
C SER A 381 -4.58 -15.27 4.88
#